data_4cf0c64e5b611473e66f9dd6bfbec073
#
_entry.id   4cf0c64e5b611473e66f9dd6bfbec073
#
_cell.length_a   1.000
_cell.length_b   1.000
_cell.length_c   1.000
_cell.angle_alpha   90.00
_cell.angle_beta   90.00
_cell.angle_gamma   90.00
#
_symmetry.space_group_name_H-M   'P 1'
#
loop_
_entity.id
_entity.type
_entity.pdbx_description
1 polymer ?
#
loop_
_entity_poly.entity_id
_entity_poly.type
_entity_poly.pdbx_seq_one_letter_code
_entity_poly.pdbx_strand_id
1 'polypeptide(L)'
;RRCFKRASQAQPVDYTSYLDRIKRLENTNNELASQNSELSDENEKLRNMPPKVVAEQKVSASPVALFFKIGKATLDKKEQTNLEFYVRNAMKADKDKTFTLIGSADKDTGTKEINQRLSEQRMEYVYNLLKDKYGIDPSRLVKKAEGDTNNRFAEPELNRVVIVE
;
A
#
# COMPACT_ATOMS: atom_id res chain seq x y z
N ARG A 1 -80.20 29.99 -51.34
CA ARG A 1 -79.95 29.01 -50.24
C ARG A 1 -78.67 29.30 -49.57
N ARG A 2 -78.66 29.89 -48.37
CA ARG A 2 -77.45 30.13 -47.57
C ARG A 2 -77.19 28.90 -46.74
N CYS A 3 -76.04 28.20 -47.03
CA CYS A 3 -75.53 27.14 -46.20
C CYS A 3 -74.82 27.75 -44.97
N PHE A 4 -75.42 27.70 -43.83
CA PHE A 4 -74.76 27.98 -42.57
C PHE A 4 -73.83 26.81 -42.24
N LYS A 5 -72.53 27.03 -42.33
CA LYS A 5 -71.55 26.13 -41.79
C LYS A 5 -71.65 26.15 -40.28
N ARG A 6 -72.05 25.03 -39.71
CA ARG A 6 -72.09 24.80 -38.26
C ARG A 6 -70.65 24.94 -37.75
N ALA A 7 -70.39 25.93 -36.95
CA ALA A 7 -69.14 26.03 -36.22
C ALA A 7 -68.96 24.77 -35.36
N SER A 8 -67.92 24.05 -35.56
CA SER A 8 -67.58 22.95 -34.67
C SER A 8 -67.27 23.52 -33.30
N GLN A 9 -68.08 23.15 -32.32
CA GLN A 9 -67.77 23.47 -30.91
C GLN A 9 -66.49 22.76 -30.54
N ALA A 10 -65.45 23.54 -30.28
CA ALA A 10 -64.22 23.03 -29.68
C ALA A 10 -64.59 22.41 -28.32
N GLN A 11 -64.23 21.14 -28.15
CA GLN A 11 -64.41 20.50 -26.85
C GLN A 11 -63.59 21.23 -25.78
N PRO A 12 -64.14 21.43 -24.57
CA PRO A 12 -63.41 22.07 -23.50
C PRO A 12 -62.16 21.26 -23.17
N VAL A 13 -61.00 21.92 -23.19
CA VAL A 13 -59.74 21.29 -22.82
C VAL A 13 -59.78 20.98 -21.33
N ASP A 14 -59.59 19.73 -20.96
CA ASP A 14 -59.51 19.35 -19.55
C ASP A 14 -58.14 19.73 -18.99
N TYR A 15 -58.10 20.82 -18.24
CA TYR A 15 -56.88 21.33 -17.62
C TYR A 15 -56.54 20.62 -16.29
N THR A 16 -57.35 19.70 -15.81
CA THR A 16 -57.16 19.04 -14.50
C THR A 16 -55.84 18.27 -14.47
N SER A 17 -55.54 17.53 -15.51
CA SER A 17 -54.28 16.78 -15.63
C SER A 17 -53.02 17.66 -15.65
N TYR A 18 -53.14 18.84 -16.24
CA TYR A 18 -52.05 19.81 -16.26
C TYR A 18 -51.85 20.46 -14.88
N LEU A 19 -52.91 20.78 -14.15
CA LEU A 19 -52.85 21.32 -12.79
C LEU A 19 -52.23 20.31 -11.82
N ASP A 20 -52.58 19.03 -11.94
CA ASP A 20 -52.00 17.96 -11.13
C ASP A 20 -50.53 17.77 -11.45
N ARG A 21 -50.14 17.94 -12.69
CA ARG A 21 -48.71 17.87 -13.11
C ARG A 21 -47.93 19.07 -12.57
N ILE A 22 -48.51 20.27 -12.63
CA ILE A 22 -47.90 21.48 -12.07
C ILE A 22 -47.64 21.31 -10.58
N LYS A 23 -48.65 20.89 -9.82
CA LYS A 23 -48.51 20.65 -8.36
C LYS A 23 -47.41 19.65 -8.04
N ARG A 24 -47.31 18.54 -8.81
CA ARG A 24 -46.23 17.56 -8.63
C ARG A 24 -44.85 18.17 -8.91
N LEU A 25 -44.74 18.95 -9.98
CA LEU A 25 -43.48 19.62 -10.33
C LEU A 25 -43.10 20.68 -9.28
N GLU A 26 -44.05 21.44 -8.75
CA GLU A 26 -43.80 22.41 -7.68
C GLU A 26 -43.31 21.71 -6.40
N ASN A 27 -43.93 20.59 -6.01
CA ASN A 27 -43.48 19.81 -4.86
C ASN A 27 -42.08 19.26 -5.07
N THR A 28 -41.79 18.69 -6.26
CA THR A 28 -40.46 18.17 -6.60
C THR A 28 -39.43 19.29 -6.60
N ASN A 29 -39.74 20.46 -7.13
CA ASN A 29 -38.85 21.62 -7.10
C ASN A 29 -38.53 22.07 -5.68
N ASN A 30 -39.52 22.07 -4.78
CA ASN A 30 -39.34 22.43 -3.38
C ASN A 30 -38.43 21.39 -2.67
N GLU A 31 -38.66 20.10 -2.93
CA GLU A 31 -37.82 19.04 -2.39
C GLU A 31 -36.37 19.16 -2.89
N LEU A 32 -36.16 19.38 -4.20
CA LEU A 32 -34.85 19.60 -4.79
C LEU A 32 -34.15 20.85 -4.25
N ALA A 33 -34.90 21.93 -4.02
CA ALA A 33 -34.34 23.14 -3.41
C ALA A 33 -33.81 22.87 -1.99
N SER A 34 -34.61 22.12 -1.19
CA SER A 34 -34.19 21.71 0.17
C SER A 34 -32.91 20.82 0.13
N GLN A 35 -32.89 19.80 -0.73
CA GLN A 35 -31.74 18.93 -0.89
C GLN A 35 -30.50 19.70 -1.37
N ASN A 36 -30.65 20.65 -2.29
CA ASN A 36 -29.55 21.49 -2.74
C ASN A 36 -28.99 22.37 -1.61
N SER A 37 -29.84 22.88 -0.75
CA SER A 37 -29.42 23.65 0.43
C SER A 37 -28.63 22.77 1.40
N GLU A 38 -29.13 21.58 1.72
CA GLU A 38 -28.47 20.61 2.61
C GLU A 38 -27.10 20.19 2.04
N LEU A 39 -27.02 19.86 0.74
CA LEU A 39 -25.79 19.50 0.07
C LEU A 39 -24.79 20.67 0.03
N SER A 40 -25.26 21.89 -0.11
CA SER A 40 -24.41 23.09 -0.05
C SER A 40 -23.78 23.26 1.32
N ASP A 41 -24.56 23.09 2.37
CA ASP A 41 -24.09 23.18 3.76
C ASP A 41 -23.12 22.07 4.10
N GLU A 42 -23.37 20.85 3.61
CA GLU A 42 -22.46 19.71 3.78
C GLU A 42 -21.14 19.93 3.03
N ASN A 43 -21.21 20.43 1.80
CA ASN A 43 -20.01 20.79 1.03
C ASN A 43 -19.18 21.87 1.72
N GLU A 44 -19.82 22.87 2.30
CA GLU A 44 -19.11 23.91 3.05
C GLU A 44 -18.46 23.35 4.31
N LYS A 45 -19.15 22.48 5.04
CA LYS A 45 -18.57 21.76 6.19
C LYS A 45 -17.36 20.92 5.78
N LEU A 46 -17.46 20.16 4.67
CA LEU A 46 -16.36 19.33 4.16
C LEU A 46 -15.16 20.17 3.71
N ARG A 47 -15.39 21.33 3.10
CA ARG A 47 -14.31 22.25 2.69
C ARG A 47 -13.60 22.90 3.88
N ASN A 48 -14.34 23.16 4.95
CA ASN A 48 -13.83 23.79 6.16
C ASN A 48 -13.29 22.76 7.19
N MET A 49 -13.48 21.45 6.93
CA MET A 49 -12.81 20.44 7.73
C MET A 49 -11.31 20.59 7.58
N PRO A 50 -10.55 20.69 8.69
CA PRO A 50 -9.11 20.65 8.61
C PRO A 50 -8.72 19.36 7.87
N PRO A 51 -7.70 19.41 6.98
CA PRO A 51 -7.25 18.21 6.29
C PRO A 51 -7.03 17.16 7.36
N LYS A 52 -7.76 16.04 7.24
CA LYS A 52 -7.54 14.90 8.11
C LYS A 52 -6.08 14.53 7.87
N VAL A 53 -5.22 14.95 8.79
CA VAL A 53 -3.86 14.46 8.83
C VAL A 53 -4.05 12.96 9.01
N VAL A 54 -4.05 12.25 7.88
CA VAL A 54 -3.78 10.83 7.90
C VAL A 54 -2.43 10.80 8.58
N ALA A 55 -2.39 10.46 9.86
CA ALA A 55 -1.15 10.14 10.51
C ALA A 55 -0.49 9.20 9.50
N GLU A 56 0.64 9.64 8.94
CA GLU A 56 1.44 8.77 8.09
C GLU A 56 1.58 7.51 8.92
N GLN A 57 0.82 6.49 8.56
CA GLN A 57 1.12 5.16 9.04
C GLN A 57 2.53 4.97 8.54
N LYS A 58 3.51 5.12 9.45
CA LYS A 58 4.86 4.66 9.20
C LYS A 58 4.67 3.23 8.76
N VAL A 59 4.65 3.02 7.45
CA VAL A 59 4.61 1.68 6.89
C VAL A 59 5.90 1.08 7.38
N SER A 60 5.81 0.31 8.46
CA SER A 60 6.94 -0.44 8.96
C SER A 60 7.37 -1.29 7.77
N ALA A 61 8.56 -1.00 7.25
CA ALA A 61 9.07 -1.75 6.12
C ALA A 61 9.06 -3.23 6.49
N SER A 62 8.33 -4.03 5.72
CA SER A 62 8.28 -5.47 5.93
C SER A 62 9.68 -6.05 5.79
N PRO A 63 10.06 -7.05 6.60
CA PRO A 63 11.36 -7.69 6.46
C PRO A 63 11.59 -8.25 5.06
N VAL A 64 12.82 -8.23 4.59
CA VAL A 64 13.24 -8.91 3.35
C VAL A 64 14.17 -10.07 3.67
N ALA A 65 13.94 -11.21 3.02
CA ALA A 65 14.79 -12.39 3.09
C ALA A 65 15.64 -12.49 1.82
N LEU A 66 16.94 -12.65 1.98
CA LEU A 66 17.93 -12.78 0.91
C LEU A 66 18.56 -14.17 0.99
N PHE A 67 18.31 -15.00 -0.01
CA PHE A 67 18.70 -16.41 0.02
C PHE A 67 20.08 -16.66 -0.62
N PHE A 68 20.80 -17.62 -0.06
CA PHE A 68 22.14 -17.99 -0.47
C PHE A 68 22.19 -19.44 -0.95
N LYS A 69 23.02 -19.67 -1.96
CA LYS A 69 23.32 -21.03 -2.41
C LYS A 69 24.16 -21.77 -1.36
N ILE A 70 24.07 -23.09 -1.37
CA ILE A 70 24.84 -23.95 -0.47
C ILE A 70 26.33 -23.59 -0.52
N GLY A 71 26.98 -23.48 0.64
CA GLY A 71 28.39 -23.14 0.76
C GLY A 71 28.80 -21.76 0.24
N LYS A 72 27.85 -20.91 -0.18
CA LYS A 72 28.12 -19.55 -0.66
C LYS A 72 27.74 -18.51 0.39
N ALA A 73 28.57 -17.45 0.42
CA ALA A 73 28.32 -16.25 1.21
C ALA A 73 28.14 -15.00 0.34
N THR A 74 27.85 -15.18 -0.94
CA THR A 74 27.57 -14.10 -1.90
C THR A 74 26.20 -14.28 -2.52
N LEU A 75 25.52 -13.15 -2.75
CA LEU A 75 24.19 -13.13 -3.39
C LEU A 75 24.34 -13.29 -4.91
N ASP A 76 23.42 -14.02 -5.52
CA ASP A 76 23.28 -14.00 -6.96
C ASP A 76 22.62 -12.70 -7.45
N LYS A 77 22.57 -12.52 -8.76
CA LYS A 77 22.05 -11.27 -9.36
C LYS A 77 20.59 -11.02 -9.00
N LYS A 78 19.77 -12.06 -8.87
CA LYS A 78 18.36 -11.96 -8.50
C LYS A 78 18.21 -11.41 -7.09
N GLU A 79 18.94 -12.00 -6.13
CA GLU A 79 18.89 -11.57 -4.74
C GLU A 79 19.50 -10.17 -4.54
N GLN A 80 20.54 -9.80 -5.32
CA GLN A 80 21.05 -8.44 -5.32
C GLN A 80 20.01 -7.43 -5.82
N THR A 81 19.23 -7.79 -6.84
CA THR A 81 18.13 -6.94 -7.33
C THR A 81 17.02 -6.79 -6.28
N ASN A 82 16.68 -7.86 -5.56
CA ASN A 82 15.73 -7.82 -4.45
C ASN A 82 16.22 -6.88 -3.34
N LEU A 83 17.48 -6.95 -2.98
CA LEU A 83 18.08 -6.06 -2.00
C LEU A 83 18.05 -4.60 -2.47
N GLU A 84 18.41 -4.34 -3.72
CA GLU A 84 18.37 -2.99 -4.29
C GLU A 84 16.95 -2.40 -4.25
N PHE A 85 15.95 -3.19 -4.60
CA PHE A 85 14.54 -2.78 -4.53
C PHE A 85 14.14 -2.43 -3.10
N TYR A 86 14.52 -3.27 -2.13
CA TYR A 86 14.25 -3.03 -0.71
C TYR A 86 14.95 -1.77 -0.19
N VAL A 87 16.23 -1.56 -0.54
CA VAL A 87 16.97 -0.35 -0.18
C VAL A 87 16.25 0.89 -0.67
N ARG A 88 15.81 0.88 -1.92
CA ARG A 88 15.14 2.03 -2.54
C ARG A 88 13.80 2.35 -1.89
N ASN A 89 12.98 1.34 -1.65
CA ASN A 89 11.59 1.52 -1.24
C ASN A 89 11.38 1.49 0.28
N ALA A 90 12.30 0.91 1.04
CA ALA A 90 12.20 0.82 2.48
C ALA A 90 13.31 1.61 3.20
N MET A 91 14.57 1.30 2.95
CA MET A 91 15.67 1.86 3.74
C MET A 91 15.93 3.34 3.46
N LYS A 92 15.77 3.79 2.20
CA LYS A 92 15.93 5.19 1.81
C LYS A 92 14.67 6.03 2.04
N ALA A 93 13.52 5.38 2.09
CA ALA A 93 12.24 6.03 2.38
C ALA A 93 12.13 6.43 3.85
N ASP A 94 12.58 5.59 4.78
CA ASP A 94 12.64 5.88 6.21
C ASP A 94 14.10 6.03 6.65
N LYS A 95 14.58 7.27 6.74
CA LYS A 95 15.99 7.58 7.07
C LYS A 95 16.31 7.38 8.54
N ASP A 96 15.31 7.36 9.40
CA ASP A 96 15.50 7.28 10.85
C ASP A 96 15.46 5.84 11.38
N LYS A 97 14.92 4.92 10.57
CA LYS A 97 14.80 3.50 10.97
C LYS A 97 16.18 2.82 11.00
N THR A 98 16.42 2.07 12.07
CA THR A 98 17.54 1.13 12.19
C THR A 98 17.11 -0.25 11.67
N PHE A 99 17.99 -0.93 10.97
CA PHE A 99 17.75 -2.24 10.38
C PHE A 99 18.68 -3.28 10.99
N THR A 100 18.11 -4.44 11.33
CA THR A 100 18.87 -5.58 11.84
C THR A 100 19.11 -6.56 10.70
N LEU A 101 20.38 -6.95 10.50
CA LEU A 101 20.79 -7.99 9.55
C LEU A 101 21.01 -9.29 10.30
N ILE A 102 20.16 -10.28 10.02
CA ILE A 102 20.22 -11.58 10.70
C ILE A 102 20.69 -12.64 9.71
N GLY A 103 21.95 -13.08 9.87
CA GLY A 103 22.52 -14.16 9.07
C GLY A 103 22.22 -15.52 9.66
N SER A 104 21.81 -16.46 8.80
CA SER A 104 21.52 -17.84 9.17
C SER A 104 22.13 -18.85 8.20
N ALA A 105 22.29 -20.08 8.68
CA ALA A 105 22.69 -21.25 7.90
C ALA A 105 21.71 -22.40 8.19
N ASP A 106 21.56 -23.32 7.23
CA ASP A 106 20.76 -24.52 7.46
C ASP A 106 21.47 -25.50 8.42
N LYS A 107 20.68 -26.14 9.27
CA LYS A 107 21.20 -27.10 10.25
C LYS A 107 21.48 -28.49 9.70
N ASP A 108 20.99 -28.79 8.48
CA ASP A 108 21.05 -30.11 7.90
C ASP A 108 22.34 -30.33 7.08
N THR A 109 23.10 -29.26 6.84
CA THR A 109 24.39 -29.32 6.14
C THR A 109 25.50 -28.62 6.92
N GLY A 110 26.71 -29.18 6.86
CA GLY A 110 27.89 -28.64 7.54
C GLY A 110 27.97 -28.99 9.03
N THR A 111 28.88 -28.32 9.73
CA THR A 111 29.01 -28.38 11.19
C THR A 111 28.60 -27.07 11.82
N LYS A 112 28.39 -27.03 13.14
CA LYS A 112 28.05 -25.80 13.84
C LYS A 112 29.04 -24.67 13.61
N GLU A 113 30.33 -24.99 13.60
CA GLU A 113 31.41 -24.03 13.37
C GLU A 113 31.38 -23.50 11.94
N ILE A 114 31.16 -24.39 10.95
CA ILE A 114 31.01 -23.99 9.53
C ILE A 114 29.76 -23.11 9.36
N ASN A 115 28.64 -23.51 9.95
CA ASN A 115 27.38 -22.81 9.85
C ASN A 115 27.42 -21.44 10.55
N GLN A 116 28.06 -21.35 11.70
CA GLN A 116 28.31 -20.08 12.37
C GLN A 116 29.11 -19.14 11.47
N ARG A 117 30.25 -19.62 10.94
CA ARG A 117 31.09 -18.83 10.03
C ARG A 117 30.35 -18.42 8.75
N LEU A 118 29.57 -19.31 8.14
CA LEU A 118 28.78 -18.98 6.95
C LEU A 118 27.73 -17.92 7.24
N SER A 119 27.05 -18.01 8.38
CA SER A 119 26.05 -17.01 8.79
C SER A 119 26.68 -15.63 8.99
N GLU A 120 27.85 -15.56 9.60
CA GLU A 120 28.64 -14.34 9.76
C GLU A 120 29.09 -13.76 8.42
N GLN A 121 29.64 -14.59 7.53
CA GLN A 121 30.10 -14.17 6.21
C GLN A 121 28.94 -13.66 5.33
N ARG A 122 27.80 -14.31 5.36
CA ARG A 122 26.60 -13.87 4.64
C ARG A 122 26.10 -12.54 5.15
N MET A 123 25.97 -12.38 6.46
CA MET A 123 25.56 -11.14 7.10
C MET A 123 26.55 -10.01 6.79
N GLU A 124 27.84 -10.27 6.89
CA GLU A 124 28.89 -9.28 6.60
C GLU A 124 28.90 -8.88 5.11
N TYR A 125 28.64 -9.82 4.21
CA TYR A 125 28.51 -9.53 2.78
C TYR A 125 27.36 -8.56 2.50
N VAL A 126 26.18 -8.80 3.08
CA VAL A 126 25.01 -7.91 2.94
C VAL A 126 25.29 -6.55 3.59
N TYR A 127 25.91 -6.54 4.76
CA TYR A 127 26.31 -5.30 5.44
C TYR A 127 27.21 -4.42 4.57
N ASN A 128 28.25 -5.02 3.97
CA ASN A 128 29.16 -4.30 3.10
C ASN A 128 28.46 -3.79 1.82
N LEU A 129 27.55 -4.57 1.23
CA LEU A 129 26.73 -4.08 0.11
C LEU A 129 25.90 -2.86 0.50
N LEU A 130 25.22 -2.92 1.65
CA LEU A 130 24.38 -1.82 2.13
C LEU A 130 25.19 -0.56 2.40
N LYS A 131 26.35 -0.70 3.04
CA LYS A 131 27.25 0.40 3.37
C LYS A 131 27.94 0.96 2.12
N ASP A 132 28.63 0.12 1.38
CA ASP A 132 29.60 0.58 0.36
C ASP A 132 28.94 0.80 -1.00
N LYS A 133 27.98 -0.06 -1.41
CA LYS A 133 27.29 0.07 -2.70
C LYS A 133 26.06 0.96 -2.63
N TYR A 134 25.27 0.86 -1.57
CA TYR A 134 24.00 1.55 -1.46
C TYR A 134 24.05 2.79 -0.56
N GLY A 135 25.16 3.04 0.15
CA GLY A 135 25.39 4.23 0.94
C GLY A 135 24.48 4.35 2.18
N ILE A 136 24.13 3.21 2.78
CA ILE A 136 23.37 3.21 4.03
C ILE A 136 24.34 3.47 5.18
N ASP A 137 23.96 4.39 6.07
CA ASP A 137 24.78 4.74 7.23
C ASP A 137 24.97 3.51 8.14
N PRO A 138 26.22 3.16 8.49
CA PRO A 138 26.53 2.04 9.38
C PRO A 138 25.83 2.12 10.75
N SER A 139 25.56 3.32 11.26
CA SER A 139 24.83 3.52 12.53
C SER A 139 23.40 2.99 12.49
N ARG A 140 22.85 2.82 11.30
CA ARG A 140 21.51 2.27 11.04
C ARG A 140 21.49 0.76 10.82
N LEU A 141 22.64 0.09 10.87
CA LEU A 141 22.76 -1.32 10.58
C LEU A 141 23.26 -2.08 11.80
N VAL A 142 22.43 -2.96 12.33
CA VAL A 142 22.76 -3.86 13.44
C VAL A 142 23.05 -5.25 12.87
N LYS A 143 24.17 -5.85 13.28
CA LYS A 143 24.62 -7.16 12.81
C LYS A 143 24.27 -8.25 13.81
N LYS A 144 23.69 -9.36 13.34
CA LYS A 144 23.37 -10.53 14.13
C LYS A 144 23.62 -11.80 13.31
N ALA A 145 24.46 -12.71 13.78
CA ALA A 145 24.67 -14.01 13.15
C ALA A 145 24.14 -15.10 14.09
N GLU A 146 23.27 -15.95 13.59
CA GLU A 146 22.58 -16.98 14.38
C GLU A 146 23.08 -18.40 14.09
N GLY A 147 24.03 -18.57 13.15
CA GLY A 147 24.47 -19.89 12.75
C GLY A 147 23.32 -20.74 12.22
N ASP A 148 23.20 -21.95 12.76
CA ASP A 148 22.11 -22.90 12.48
C ASP A 148 21.11 -23.03 13.64
N THR A 149 21.19 -22.15 14.64
CA THR A 149 20.41 -22.27 15.89
C THR A 149 18.96 -21.85 15.74
N ASN A 150 18.64 -21.01 14.76
CA ASN A 150 17.29 -20.47 14.58
C ASN A 150 16.83 -20.62 13.12
N ASN A 151 16.52 -21.85 12.74
CA ASN A 151 15.95 -22.13 11.43
C ASN A 151 14.46 -21.78 11.41
N ARG A 152 14.10 -20.78 10.59
CA ARG A 152 12.74 -20.21 10.50
C ARG A 152 11.87 -20.91 9.47
N PHE A 153 12.47 -21.60 8.53
CA PHE A 153 11.80 -22.26 7.42
C PHE A 153 11.88 -23.79 7.55
N ALA A 154 10.83 -24.47 7.10
CA ALA A 154 10.77 -25.93 7.11
C ALA A 154 11.80 -26.53 6.12
N GLU A 155 11.94 -25.89 4.96
CA GLU A 155 12.90 -26.30 3.92
C GLU A 155 14.32 -25.84 4.30
N PRO A 156 15.29 -26.77 4.39
CA PRO A 156 16.65 -26.44 4.83
C PRO A 156 17.32 -25.36 3.97
N GLU A 157 17.12 -25.39 2.66
CA GLU A 157 17.71 -24.42 1.75
C GLU A 157 17.26 -22.98 2.01
N LEU A 158 16.04 -22.76 2.52
CA LEU A 158 15.52 -21.43 2.85
C LEU A 158 16.13 -20.86 4.14
N ASN A 159 16.81 -21.68 4.94
CA ASN A 159 17.54 -21.22 6.11
C ASN A 159 18.96 -20.71 5.80
N ARG A 160 19.40 -20.82 4.56
CA ARG A 160 20.61 -20.16 4.03
C ARG A 160 20.27 -18.72 3.64
N VAL A 161 20.07 -17.86 4.63
CA VAL A 161 19.40 -16.58 4.45
C VAL A 161 20.04 -15.46 5.28
N VAL A 162 19.93 -14.24 4.78
CA VAL A 162 20.06 -13.03 5.60
C VAL A 162 18.72 -12.31 5.57
N ILE A 163 18.15 -12.07 6.73
CA ILE A 163 16.92 -11.29 6.91
C ILE A 163 17.31 -9.86 7.29
N VAL A 164 16.72 -8.88 6.63
CA VAL A 164 16.86 -7.47 6.94
C VAL A 164 15.49 -6.97 7.43
N GLU A 165 15.40 -6.55 8.69
CA GLU A 165 14.16 -6.14 9.36
C GLU A 165 14.29 -4.81 10.15
#